data_5612a6b2e78724d16bca460f1621fd30
#
_entry.id   5612a6b2e78724d16bca460f1621fd30
#
_cell.length_a   1.000
_cell.length_b   1.000
_cell.length_c   1.000
_cell.angle_alpha   90.00
_cell.angle_beta   90.00
_cell.angle_gamma   90.00
#
_symmetry.space_group_name_H-M   'P 1'
#
loop_
_entity.id
_entity.type
_entity.pdbx_description
1 polymer ?
#
loop_
_entity_poly.entity_id
_entity_poly.type
_entity_poly.pdbx_seq_one_letter_code
_entity_poly.pdbx_strand_id
1 'polypeptide(L)'
;MRFQLLGPLSIAHGPETVVLKPSKPTSLLAALLLHPGTVVSTDYLLRAVWDEEPPATARAALQTCVLRLRRLFAKYGISATTIEAVPGGYRMANDVETLDLALFRFLAGQARAAADEEEELYRLRAALALWQGQPLANVASRMLQRDAVPALEQERLRVLERVCDLELAAGNCHQVLVDLYEGARRHPVRERFTEQLIEALYRTGRQAEALAEYRVVKDRLRDELGVDPGPGLRRLELAILRAEELGRPTLVAARRPSVAPALTSAAGERVAPVTGFTGREADRGAIAARLTAPGGPRLVVVSGAPGIGKSALVRQSAYEVQDAFPGGVFTIPLARSDGSPVDVEEARKLLPEPGDGRRLLILDDAAGAGQVLPLLPTAGDTSVVVSSRRGLAAVVATRGGSVHRLDVLGASEGYALLAGLVGEERIAAEAEAARDLASVCGYFPLALRIAAGRLLTRPGLSIADCAAWLAEDPPARLALAEDPRLSVPEVFGQALAALGPEPREAFLRLGSLAPGADLTDAGASTVLEQLVEAGMLEDGPPGHPYRLHAFLHGYARHIARERATAPPPAH
;
A
#
# COMPACT_ATOMS: atom_id res chain seq x y z
N MET A 1 -9.34 -14.79 15.06
CA MET A 1 -8.45 -15.89 14.66
C MET A 1 -8.78 -16.32 13.25
N ARG A 2 -7.77 -16.51 12.37
CA ARG A 2 -8.03 -16.78 10.94
C ARG A 2 -7.11 -17.88 10.42
N PHE A 3 -7.66 -18.78 9.61
CA PHE A 3 -6.88 -19.69 8.77
C PHE A 3 -6.44 -18.97 7.51
N GLN A 4 -5.18 -19.11 7.14
CA GLN A 4 -4.60 -18.54 5.92
C GLN A 4 -4.22 -19.67 4.97
N LEU A 5 -4.84 -19.67 3.79
CA LEU A 5 -4.70 -20.69 2.76
C LEU A 5 -4.14 -20.10 1.46
N LEU A 6 -4.30 -18.79 1.26
CA LEU A 6 -3.83 -18.05 0.09
C LEU A 6 -2.33 -17.70 0.17
N GLY A 7 -1.56 -18.64 0.66
CA GLY A 7 -0.11 -18.64 0.88
C GLY A 7 0.28 -19.94 1.56
N PRO A 8 1.41 -20.01 2.29
CA PRO A 8 1.71 -21.12 3.16
C PRO A 8 0.60 -21.29 4.20
N LEU A 9 0.03 -22.51 4.30
CA LEU A 9 -1.06 -22.79 5.23
C LEU A 9 -0.65 -22.46 6.66
N SER A 10 -1.34 -21.52 7.27
CA SER A 10 -1.02 -21.00 8.59
C SER A 10 -2.27 -20.70 9.42
N ILE A 11 -2.06 -20.48 10.71
CA ILE A 11 -3.09 -20.09 11.68
C ILE A 11 -2.66 -18.74 12.26
N ALA A 12 -3.41 -17.69 12.01
CA ALA A 12 -3.21 -16.38 12.61
C ALA A 12 -4.03 -16.24 13.90
N HIS A 13 -3.37 -15.92 15.02
CA HIS A 13 -4.00 -15.70 16.32
C HIS A 13 -3.47 -14.39 16.95
N GLY A 14 -4.26 -13.34 16.89
CA GLY A 14 -3.79 -12.00 17.24
C GLY A 14 -2.62 -11.57 16.36
N PRO A 15 -1.50 -11.12 16.93
CA PRO A 15 -0.32 -10.71 16.17
C PRO A 15 0.54 -11.89 15.68
N GLU A 16 0.32 -13.10 16.22
CA GLU A 16 1.12 -14.28 15.90
C GLU A 16 0.53 -15.05 14.71
N THR A 17 1.38 -15.36 13.73
CA THR A 17 1.06 -16.27 12.63
C THR A 17 1.92 -17.51 12.71
N VAL A 18 1.29 -18.66 12.82
CA VAL A 18 1.96 -19.96 12.94
C VAL A 18 1.83 -20.71 11.62
N VAL A 19 2.93 -20.78 10.88
CA VAL A 19 3.01 -21.59 9.66
C VAL A 19 3.06 -23.06 10.03
N LEU A 20 2.16 -23.85 9.46
CA LEU A 20 2.07 -25.29 9.77
C LEU A 20 3.17 -26.08 9.05
N LYS A 21 3.80 -27.01 9.76
CA LYS A 21 4.79 -27.91 9.14
C LYS A 21 4.11 -28.90 8.18
N PRO A 22 4.75 -29.27 7.05
CA PRO A 22 4.26 -30.31 6.15
C PRO A 22 3.97 -31.60 6.90
N SER A 23 2.74 -32.07 6.87
CA SER A 23 2.31 -33.29 7.56
C SER A 23 0.95 -33.78 7.05
N LYS A 24 0.59 -35.03 7.31
CA LYS A 24 -0.72 -35.58 6.95
C LYS A 24 -1.89 -34.80 7.59
N PRO A 25 -1.84 -34.39 8.87
CA PRO A 25 -2.83 -33.48 9.43
C PRO A 25 -2.92 -32.13 8.70
N THR A 26 -1.79 -31.56 8.25
CA THR A 26 -1.76 -30.31 7.49
C THR A 26 -2.46 -30.46 6.13
N SER A 27 -2.25 -31.58 5.42
CA SER A 27 -2.95 -31.89 4.17
C SER A 27 -4.46 -32.09 4.40
N LEU A 28 -4.84 -32.76 5.50
CA LEU A 28 -6.23 -32.90 5.89
C LEU A 28 -6.91 -31.54 6.16
N LEU A 29 -6.22 -30.68 6.91
CA LEU A 29 -6.74 -29.33 7.20
C LEU A 29 -6.92 -28.53 5.92
N ALA A 30 -5.95 -28.54 5.01
CA ALA A 30 -6.05 -27.88 3.71
C ALA A 30 -7.28 -28.36 2.92
N ALA A 31 -7.48 -29.70 2.86
CA ALA A 31 -8.62 -30.29 2.15
C ALA A 31 -9.98 -29.85 2.74
N LEU A 32 -10.09 -29.71 4.06
CA LEU A 32 -11.30 -29.22 4.72
C LEU A 32 -11.52 -27.73 4.52
N LEU A 33 -10.47 -26.91 4.57
CA LEU A 33 -10.55 -25.45 4.36
C LEU A 33 -10.86 -25.06 2.91
N LEU A 34 -10.51 -25.89 1.94
CA LEU A 34 -10.90 -25.70 0.53
C LEU A 34 -12.42 -25.80 0.30
N HIS A 35 -13.13 -26.47 1.22
CA HIS A 35 -14.58 -26.73 1.14
C HIS A 35 -15.32 -26.23 2.39
N PRO A 36 -15.28 -24.90 2.66
CA PRO A 36 -15.84 -24.32 3.89
C PRO A 36 -17.34 -24.62 4.01
N GLY A 37 -17.74 -25.08 5.19
CA GLY A 37 -19.15 -25.35 5.52
C GLY A 37 -19.79 -26.57 4.84
N THR A 38 -19.08 -27.22 3.91
CA THR A 38 -19.61 -28.38 3.17
C THR A 38 -19.08 -29.70 3.74
N VAL A 39 -19.83 -30.80 3.48
CA VAL A 39 -19.39 -32.14 3.87
C VAL A 39 -18.37 -32.64 2.85
N VAL A 40 -17.15 -32.89 3.31
CA VAL A 40 -16.09 -33.46 2.48
C VAL A 40 -16.06 -34.97 2.70
N SER A 41 -16.20 -35.73 1.62
CA SER A 41 -16.29 -37.19 1.71
C SER A 41 -15.00 -37.82 2.23
N THR A 42 -15.13 -38.93 2.97
CA THR A 42 -13.98 -39.68 3.47
C THR A 42 -13.02 -40.08 2.35
N ASP A 43 -13.54 -40.51 1.21
CA ASP A 43 -12.70 -40.94 0.07
C ASP A 43 -11.91 -39.80 -0.56
N TYR A 44 -12.50 -38.60 -0.64
CA TYR A 44 -11.76 -37.39 -1.06
C TYR A 44 -10.65 -37.06 -0.05
N LEU A 45 -10.95 -37.09 1.24
CA LEU A 45 -9.97 -36.78 2.29
C LEU A 45 -8.83 -37.81 2.33
N LEU A 46 -9.11 -39.08 2.07
CA LEU A 46 -8.09 -40.10 1.98
C LEU A 46 -7.12 -39.83 0.80
N ARG A 47 -7.65 -39.48 -0.37
CA ARG A 47 -6.82 -39.09 -1.51
C ARG A 47 -6.06 -37.79 -1.26
N ALA A 48 -6.68 -36.79 -0.64
CA ALA A 48 -6.03 -35.54 -0.31
C ALA A 48 -4.87 -35.71 0.69
N VAL A 49 -4.91 -36.71 1.58
CA VAL A 49 -3.89 -36.94 2.60
C VAL A 49 -2.82 -37.92 2.17
N TRP A 50 -3.16 -38.97 1.40
CA TRP A 50 -2.24 -40.06 1.04
C TRP A 50 -2.01 -40.19 -0.48
N ASP A 51 -2.60 -39.29 -1.29
CA ASP A 51 -2.58 -39.36 -2.74
C ASP A 51 -3.17 -40.70 -3.25
N GLU A 52 -2.43 -41.48 -4.05
CA GLU A 52 -2.86 -42.76 -4.61
C GLU A 52 -2.50 -44.00 -3.72
N GLU A 53 -1.79 -43.78 -2.61
CA GLU A 53 -1.25 -44.83 -1.75
C GLU A 53 -1.80 -44.80 -0.31
N PRO A 54 -3.11 -44.96 -0.09
CA PRO A 54 -3.65 -44.99 1.26
C PRO A 54 -3.24 -46.27 1.98
N PRO A 55 -2.84 -46.21 3.28
CA PRO A 55 -2.51 -47.39 4.05
C PRO A 55 -3.74 -48.29 4.26
N ALA A 56 -3.54 -49.60 4.53
CA ALA A 56 -4.63 -50.54 4.78
C ALA A 56 -5.58 -50.08 5.92
N THR A 57 -5.07 -49.28 6.87
CA THR A 57 -5.80 -48.71 8.01
C THR A 57 -6.15 -47.23 7.79
N ALA A 58 -6.30 -46.80 6.53
CA ALA A 58 -6.46 -45.38 6.18
C ALA A 58 -7.56 -44.64 6.93
N ARG A 59 -8.72 -45.26 7.16
CA ARG A 59 -9.81 -44.66 7.92
C ARG A 59 -9.45 -44.38 9.38
N ALA A 60 -8.79 -45.31 10.05
CA ALA A 60 -8.31 -45.13 11.43
C ALA A 60 -7.20 -44.07 11.49
N ALA A 61 -6.30 -44.09 10.50
CA ALA A 61 -5.26 -43.07 10.37
C ALA A 61 -5.84 -41.65 10.12
N LEU A 62 -6.91 -41.53 9.34
CA LEU A 62 -7.65 -40.26 9.13
C LEU A 62 -8.23 -39.74 10.44
N GLN A 63 -8.88 -40.61 11.24
CA GLN A 63 -9.38 -40.23 12.57
C GLN A 63 -8.25 -39.73 13.48
N THR A 64 -7.08 -40.37 13.42
CA THR A 64 -5.91 -39.94 14.18
C THR A 64 -5.43 -38.56 13.73
N CYS A 65 -5.48 -38.23 12.42
CA CYS A 65 -5.17 -36.90 11.91
C CYS A 65 -6.18 -35.86 12.43
N VAL A 66 -7.49 -36.19 12.44
CA VAL A 66 -8.51 -35.30 13.01
C VAL A 66 -8.27 -35.03 14.50
N LEU A 67 -7.93 -36.06 15.28
CA LEU A 67 -7.62 -35.89 16.70
C LEU A 67 -6.38 -35.00 16.92
N ARG A 68 -5.35 -35.13 16.08
CA ARG A 68 -4.17 -34.25 16.12
C ARG A 68 -4.51 -32.82 15.79
N LEU A 69 -5.36 -32.57 14.79
CA LEU A 69 -5.84 -31.23 14.46
C LEU A 69 -6.67 -30.64 15.62
N ARG A 70 -7.57 -31.38 16.21
CA ARG A 70 -8.35 -30.93 17.37
C ARG A 70 -7.46 -30.56 18.56
N ARG A 71 -6.38 -31.31 18.82
CA ARG A 71 -5.38 -30.98 19.86
C ARG A 71 -4.60 -29.71 19.48
N LEU A 72 -4.23 -29.55 18.21
CA LEU A 72 -3.60 -28.33 17.72
C LEU A 72 -4.53 -27.14 17.91
N PHE A 73 -5.81 -27.27 17.56
CA PHE A 73 -6.81 -26.23 17.73
C PHE A 73 -6.99 -25.81 19.19
N ALA A 74 -7.08 -26.77 20.09
CA ALA A 74 -7.17 -26.50 21.53
C ALA A 74 -5.98 -25.67 22.06
N LYS A 75 -4.77 -25.89 21.52
CA LYS A 75 -3.57 -25.10 21.88
C LYS A 75 -3.73 -23.62 21.53
N TYR A 76 -4.46 -23.31 20.47
CA TYR A 76 -4.68 -21.93 19.98
C TYR A 76 -6.10 -21.40 20.31
N GLY A 77 -6.81 -22.05 21.24
CA GLY A 77 -8.14 -21.60 21.67
C GLY A 77 -9.24 -21.78 20.62
N ILE A 78 -9.01 -22.62 19.59
CA ILE A 78 -10.03 -23.01 18.62
C ILE A 78 -10.88 -24.14 19.21
N SER A 79 -12.20 -24.03 19.10
CA SER A 79 -13.09 -25.12 19.54
C SER A 79 -12.77 -26.44 18.82
N ALA A 80 -12.72 -27.53 19.56
CA ALA A 80 -12.57 -28.87 18.99
C ALA A 80 -13.77 -29.26 18.08
N THR A 81 -14.92 -28.60 18.24
CA THR A 81 -16.12 -28.80 17.43
C THR A 81 -16.05 -28.18 16.04
N THR A 82 -15.03 -27.37 15.76
CA THR A 82 -14.81 -26.77 14.43
C THR A 82 -14.70 -27.84 13.31
N ILE A 83 -14.18 -29.05 13.62
CA ILE A 83 -14.21 -30.20 12.71
C ILE A 83 -15.29 -31.17 13.22
N GLU A 84 -16.40 -31.29 12.49
CA GLU A 84 -17.51 -32.19 12.78
C GLU A 84 -17.39 -33.48 11.97
N ALA A 85 -17.59 -34.62 12.63
CA ALA A 85 -17.77 -35.90 11.94
C ALA A 85 -19.26 -36.03 11.56
N VAL A 86 -19.53 -36.23 10.29
CA VAL A 86 -20.90 -36.40 9.76
C VAL A 86 -20.98 -37.70 8.96
N PRO A 87 -22.18 -38.25 8.72
CA PRO A 87 -22.30 -39.43 7.87
C PRO A 87 -21.62 -39.21 6.51
N GLY A 88 -20.70 -40.09 6.16
CA GLY A 88 -19.96 -40.03 4.88
C GLY A 88 -18.68 -39.18 4.88
N GLY A 89 -18.37 -38.41 5.93
CA GLY A 89 -17.17 -37.57 5.91
C GLY A 89 -17.00 -36.63 7.10
N TYR A 90 -16.38 -35.52 6.83
CA TYR A 90 -16.14 -34.45 7.81
C TYR A 90 -16.56 -33.11 7.24
N ARG A 91 -16.99 -32.21 8.10
CA ARG A 91 -17.32 -30.83 7.80
C ARG A 91 -16.52 -29.90 8.69
N MET A 92 -16.07 -28.79 8.15
CA MET A 92 -15.43 -27.73 8.91
C MET A 92 -16.20 -26.42 8.69
N ALA A 93 -16.74 -25.86 9.77
CA ALA A 93 -17.43 -24.58 9.71
C ALA A 93 -16.39 -23.45 9.66
N ASN A 94 -16.36 -22.75 8.55
CA ASN A 94 -15.52 -21.56 8.34
C ASN A 94 -16.35 -20.52 7.57
N ASP A 95 -16.06 -19.27 7.85
CA ASP A 95 -16.72 -18.11 7.26
C ASP A 95 -15.70 -17.05 6.83
N VAL A 96 -16.18 -15.87 6.45
CA VAL A 96 -15.36 -14.74 6.01
C VAL A 96 -14.46 -14.17 7.12
N GLU A 97 -14.79 -14.40 8.39
CA GLU A 97 -14.01 -13.92 9.53
C GLU A 97 -12.87 -14.88 9.87
N THR A 98 -13.05 -16.16 9.58
CA THR A 98 -12.16 -17.24 10.01
C THR A 98 -11.28 -17.82 8.90
N LEU A 99 -11.57 -17.54 7.62
CA LEU A 99 -10.82 -18.09 6.48
C LEU A 99 -10.56 -17.02 5.41
N ASP A 100 -9.30 -16.83 5.03
CA ASP A 100 -8.89 -15.88 3.98
C ASP A 100 -9.49 -16.19 2.61
N LEU A 101 -9.57 -17.46 2.22
CA LEU A 101 -10.22 -17.88 0.96
C LEU A 101 -11.72 -17.52 0.94
N ALA A 102 -12.42 -17.67 2.05
CA ALA A 102 -13.83 -17.28 2.15
C ALA A 102 -13.99 -15.76 2.02
N LEU A 103 -13.09 -15.00 2.68
CA LEU A 103 -13.05 -13.54 2.57
C LEU A 103 -12.69 -13.09 1.15
N PHE A 104 -11.70 -13.70 0.51
CA PHE A 104 -11.33 -13.41 -0.88
C PHE A 104 -12.54 -13.57 -1.83
N ARG A 105 -13.21 -14.70 -1.75
CA ARG A 105 -14.40 -14.97 -2.58
C ARG A 105 -15.56 -14.04 -2.28
N PHE A 106 -15.75 -13.69 -1.02
CA PHE A 106 -16.76 -12.72 -0.59
C PHE A 106 -16.46 -11.33 -1.18
N LEU A 107 -15.24 -10.83 -1.02
CA LEU A 107 -14.83 -9.53 -1.58
C LEU A 107 -14.94 -9.50 -3.11
N ALA A 108 -14.48 -10.55 -3.79
CA ALA A 108 -14.61 -10.66 -5.25
C ALA A 108 -16.09 -10.78 -5.70
N GLY A 109 -16.94 -11.38 -4.88
CA GLY A 109 -18.40 -11.40 -5.10
C GLY A 109 -19.04 -10.04 -4.90
N GLN A 110 -18.69 -9.34 -3.85
CA GLN A 110 -19.15 -7.98 -3.56
C GLN A 110 -18.69 -6.96 -4.61
N ALA A 111 -17.49 -7.14 -5.17
CA ALA A 111 -16.99 -6.31 -6.25
C ALA A 111 -17.90 -6.35 -7.49
N ARG A 112 -18.48 -7.51 -7.83
CA ARG A 112 -19.43 -7.65 -8.96
C ARG A 112 -20.76 -6.92 -8.72
N ALA A 113 -21.11 -6.66 -7.47
CA ALA A 113 -22.32 -5.95 -7.07
C ALA A 113 -22.04 -4.50 -6.68
N ALA A 114 -20.80 -4.01 -6.91
CA ALA A 114 -20.38 -2.66 -6.61
C ALA A 114 -21.21 -1.65 -7.43
N ALA A 115 -21.45 -0.47 -6.85
CA ALA A 115 -22.25 0.58 -7.47
C ALA A 115 -21.48 1.29 -8.60
N ASP A 116 -20.17 1.34 -8.50
CA ASP A 116 -19.26 1.97 -9.46
C ASP A 116 -17.94 1.22 -9.58
N GLU A 117 -17.12 1.65 -10.55
CA GLU A 117 -15.82 1.02 -10.85
C GLU A 117 -14.78 1.27 -9.75
N GLU A 118 -14.87 2.35 -9.01
CA GLU A 118 -13.94 2.68 -7.92
C GLU A 118 -14.17 1.75 -6.74
N GLU A 119 -15.42 1.53 -6.35
CA GLU A 119 -15.78 0.56 -5.31
C GLU A 119 -15.43 -0.87 -5.74
N GLU A 120 -15.68 -1.24 -7.01
CA GLU A 120 -15.27 -2.54 -7.56
C GLU A 120 -13.76 -2.71 -7.41
N LEU A 121 -12.97 -1.74 -7.86
CA LEU A 121 -11.52 -1.75 -7.81
C LEU A 121 -11.00 -1.86 -6.36
N TYR A 122 -11.55 -1.08 -5.45
CA TYR A 122 -11.20 -1.12 -4.02
C TYR A 122 -11.37 -2.53 -3.44
N ARG A 123 -12.53 -3.16 -3.69
CA ARG A 123 -12.84 -4.51 -3.19
C ARG A 123 -11.96 -5.58 -3.81
N LEU A 124 -11.68 -5.49 -5.11
CA LEU A 124 -10.81 -6.41 -5.81
C LEU A 124 -9.35 -6.30 -5.33
N ARG A 125 -8.85 -5.08 -5.08
CA ARG A 125 -7.53 -4.86 -4.49
C ARG A 125 -7.44 -5.43 -3.07
N ALA A 126 -8.47 -5.23 -2.25
CA ALA A 126 -8.57 -5.82 -0.92
C ALA A 126 -8.56 -7.37 -0.98
N ALA A 127 -9.23 -7.94 -1.97
CA ALA A 127 -9.21 -9.39 -2.20
C ALA A 127 -7.80 -9.88 -2.59
N LEU A 128 -7.10 -9.20 -3.50
CA LEU A 128 -5.73 -9.56 -3.91
C LEU A 128 -4.72 -9.41 -2.75
N ALA A 129 -4.90 -8.46 -1.86
CA ALA A 129 -4.04 -8.25 -0.68
C ALA A 129 -4.06 -9.43 0.32
N LEU A 130 -5.03 -10.34 0.23
CA LEU A 130 -5.08 -11.56 1.06
C LEU A 130 -4.07 -12.62 0.60
N TRP A 131 -3.51 -12.49 -0.61
CA TRP A 131 -2.56 -13.46 -1.17
C TRP A 131 -1.15 -13.19 -0.66
N GLN A 132 -0.58 -14.17 0.05
CA GLN A 132 0.73 -14.08 0.70
C GLN A 132 1.76 -15.01 0.02
N GLY A 133 1.62 -15.26 -1.27
CA GLY A 133 2.50 -16.11 -2.05
C GLY A 133 1.77 -17.29 -2.71
N GLN A 134 2.49 -18.38 -2.96
CA GLN A 134 1.91 -19.58 -3.55
C GLN A 134 0.94 -20.24 -2.56
N PRO A 135 -0.33 -20.46 -2.92
CA PRO A 135 -1.28 -21.10 -2.04
C PRO A 135 -0.86 -22.53 -1.72
N LEU A 136 -1.08 -22.93 -0.46
CA LEU A 136 -0.74 -24.27 0.02
C LEU A 136 0.75 -24.67 -0.15
N ALA A 137 1.69 -23.71 -0.19
CA ALA A 137 3.10 -23.98 -0.46
C ALA A 137 3.75 -25.01 0.49
N ASN A 138 3.25 -25.13 1.72
CA ASN A 138 3.72 -26.08 2.75
C ASN A 138 2.84 -27.34 2.88
N VAL A 139 1.93 -27.60 1.95
CA VAL A 139 1.05 -28.77 1.97
C VAL A 139 1.61 -29.87 1.07
N ALA A 140 1.99 -30.99 1.67
CA ALA A 140 2.62 -32.12 0.99
C ALA A 140 1.58 -33.11 0.42
N SER A 141 0.62 -32.61 -0.37
CA SER A 141 -0.39 -33.41 -1.09
C SER A 141 -0.26 -33.15 -2.57
N ARG A 142 0.13 -34.16 -3.34
CA ARG A 142 0.25 -34.03 -4.82
C ARG A 142 -1.11 -33.77 -5.45
N MET A 143 -2.15 -34.42 -4.94
CA MET A 143 -3.52 -34.20 -5.40
C MET A 143 -3.94 -32.74 -5.24
N LEU A 144 -3.77 -32.14 -4.04
CA LEU A 144 -4.16 -30.76 -3.81
C LEU A 144 -3.30 -29.76 -4.61
N GLN A 145 -2.01 -30.03 -4.77
CA GLN A 145 -1.11 -29.21 -5.60
C GLN A 145 -1.51 -29.27 -7.08
N ARG A 146 -1.94 -30.42 -7.58
CA ARG A 146 -2.35 -30.58 -8.99
C ARG A 146 -3.75 -30.03 -9.27
N ASP A 147 -4.70 -30.24 -8.35
CA ASP A 147 -6.11 -30.01 -8.63
C ASP A 147 -6.63 -28.69 -8.01
N ALA A 148 -6.24 -28.37 -6.77
CA ALA A 148 -6.74 -27.20 -6.05
C ALA A 148 -5.91 -25.92 -6.31
N VAL A 149 -4.58 -26.01 -6.30
CA VAL A 149 -3.71 -24.84 -6.49
C VAL A 149 -3.94 -24.15 -7.83
N PRO A 150 -4.02 -24.86 -8.99
CA PRO A 150 -4.31 -24.20 -10.25
C PRO A 150 -5.70 -23.52 -10.28
N ALA A 151 -6.70 -24.12 -9.62
CA ALA A 151 -8.03 -23.51 -9.54
C ALA A 151 -8.03 -22.20 -8.74
N LEU A 152 -7.32 -22.17 -7.61
CA LEU A 152 -7.13 -20.96 -6.81
C LEU A 152 -6.37 -19.88 -7.58
N GLU A 153 -5.27 -20.26 -8.26
CA GLU A 153 -4.52 -19.33 -9.11
C GLU A 153 -5.39 -18.76 -10.24
N GLN A 154 -6.28 -19.56 -10.84
CA GLN A 154 -7.23 -19.07 -11.85
C GLN A 154 -8.24 -18.07 -11.25
N GLU A 155 -8.68 -18.25 -10.00
CA GLU A 155 -9.51 -17.27 -9.30
C GLU A 155 -8.75 -15.95 -9.10
N ARG A 156 -7.49 -16.02 -8.65
CA ARG A 156 -6.61 -14.86 -8.47
C ARG A 156 -6.40 -14.10 -9.78
N LEU A 157 -6.03 -14.82 -10.84
CA LEU A 157 -5.72 -14.20 -12.15
C LEU A 157 -6.92 -13.48 -12.74
N ARG A 158 -8.15 -14.02 -12.60
CA ARG A 158 -9.37 -13.31 -13.04
C ARG A 158 -9.59 -12.01 -12.29
N VAL A 159 -9.31 -12.00 -10.97
CA VAL A 159 -9.41 -10.78 -10.16
C VAL A 159 -8.34 -9.78 -10.59
N LEU A 160 -7.11 -10.23 -10.82
CA LEU A 160 -6.00 -9.38 -11.27
C LEU A 160 -6.27 -8.77 -12.65
N GLU A 161 -6.74 -9.57 -13.63
CA GLU A 161 -7.15 -9.06 -14.96
C GLU A 161 -8.21 -7.97 -14.83
N ARG A 162 -9.21 -8.17 -13.98
CA ARG A 162 -10.26 -7.16 -13.78
C ARG A 162 -9.74 -5.89 -13.12
N VAL A 163 -8.82 -6.00 -12.14
CA VAL A 163 -8.12 -4.84 -11.56
C VAL A 163 -7.38 -4.07 -12.64
N CYS A 164 -6.62 -4.76 -13.49
CA CYS A 164 -5.90 -4.13 -14.60
C CYS A 164 -6.85 -3.44 -15.59
N ASP A 165 -8.01 -4.05 -15.92
CA ASP A 165 -9.02 -3.43 -16.77
C ASP A 165 -9.56 -2.12 -16.19
N LEU A 166 -9.90 -2.12 -14.91
CA LEU A 166 -10.42 -0.95 -14.20
C LEU A 166 -9.36 0.17 -14.11
N GLU A 167 -8.12 -0.17 -13.81
CA GLU A 167 -7.03 0.79 -13.77
C GLU A 167 -6.73 1.40 -15.15
N LEU A 168 -6.75 0.58 -16.19
CA LEU A 168 -6.62 1.08 -17.56
C LEU A 168 -7.79 2.01 -17.92
N ALA A 169 -9.02 1.66 -17.57
CA ALA A 169 -10.19 2.51 -17.78
C ALA A 169 -10.07 3.84 -17.03
N ALA A 170 -9.56 3.82 -15.80
CA ALA A 170 -9.30 5.02 -14.99
C ALA A 170 -8.09 5.85 -15.48
N GLY A 171 -7.33 5.38 -16.47
CA GLY A 171 -6.14 6.07 -16.98
C GLY A 171 -4.84 5.80 -16.20
N ASN A 172 -4.86 4.92 -15.23
CA ASN A 172 -3.75 4.59 -14.34
C ASN A 172 -2.75 3.60 -14.99
N CYS A 173 -2.46 3.78 -16.28
CA CYS A 173 -1.67 2.85 -17.10
C CYS A 173 -0.29 2.54 -16.50
N HIS A 174 0.39 3.52 -15.89
CA HIS A 174 1.70 3.31 -15.27
C HIS A 174 1.65 2.38 -14.06
N GLN A 175 0.55 2.38 -13.29
CA GLN A 175 0.45 1.63 -12.04
C GLN A 175 0.33 0.12 -12.27
N VAL A 176 -0.25 -0.29 -13.39
CA VAL A 176 -0.49 -1.71 -13.71
C VAL A 176 0.62 -2.35 -14.51
N LEU A 177 1.60 -1.60 -15.01
CA LEU A 177 2.67 -2.14 -15.86
C LEU A 177 3.43 -3.28 -15.20
N VAL A 178 3.73 -3.19 -13.90
CA VAL A 178 4.46 -4.22 -13.16
C VAL A 178 3.67 -5.51 -13.11
N ASP A 179 2.41 -5.43 -12.70
CA ASP A 179 1.51 -6.59 -12.60
C ASP A 179 1.28 -7.21 -13.99
N LEU A 180 1.18 -6.38 -15.03
CA LEU A 180 0.98 -6.82 -16.39
C LEU A 180 2.23 -7.49 -16.99
N TYR A 181 3.43 -6.96 -16.73
CA TYR A 181 4.68 -7.62 -17.13
C TYR A 181 4.85 -8.97 -16.44
N GLU A 182 4.56 -9.04 -15.12
CA GLU A 182 4.62 -10.29 -14.38
C GLU A 182 3.56 -11.27 -14.86
N GLY A 183 2.32 -10.83 -15.06
CA GLY A 183 1.22 -11.63 -15.57
C GLY A 183 1.51 -12.22 -16.97
N ALA A 184 1.95 -11.39 -17.90
CA ALA A 184 2.29 -11.81 -19.27
C ALA A 184 3.48 -12.81 -19.30
N ARG A 185 4.49 -12.60 -18.46
CA ARG A 185 5.66 -13.51 -18.38
C ARG A 185 5.36 -14.84 -17.73
N ARG A 186 4.55 -14.85 -16.63
CA ARG A 186 4.22 -16.07 -15.90
C ARG A 186 3.11 -16.90 -16.59
N HIS A 187 2.24 -16.23 -17.35
CA HIS A 187 1.09 -16.83 -17.98
C HIS A 187 1.04 -16.53 -19.49
N PRO A 188 2.07 -16.95 -20.26
CA PRO A 188 2.28 -16.54 -21.65
C PRO A 188 1.18 -16.98 -22.62
N VAL A 189 0.40 -18.02 -22.28
CA VAL A 189 -0.75 -18.48 -23.06
C VAL A 189 -2.03 -17.70 -22.77
N ARG A 190 -1.97 -16.76 -21.82
CA ARG A 190 -3.12 -15.94 -21.43
C ARG A 190 -3.03 -14.58 -22.10
N GLU A 191 -3.51 -14.51 -23.32
CA GLU A 191 -3.39 -13.32 -24.19
C GLU A 191 -3.90 -12.03 -23.53
N ARG A 192 -4.86 -12.12 -22.58
CA ARG A 192 -5.45 -10.94 -21.95
C ARG A 192 -4.42 -10.07 -21.21
N PHE A 193 -3.48 -10.65 -20.49
CA PHE A 193 -2.41 -9.86 -19.84
C PHE A 193 -1.52 -9.16 -20.85
N THR A 194 -1.24 -9.82 -21.98
CA THR A 194 -0.44 -9.23 -23.07
C THR A 194 -1.22 -8.12 -23.78
N GLU A 195 -2.52 -8.28 -23.99
CA GLU A 195 -3.39 -7.22 -24.53
C GLU A 195 -3.33 -5.97 -23.63
N GLN A 196 -3.57 -6.16 -22.33
CA GLN A 196 -3.54 -5.08 -21.34
C GLN A 196 -2.15 -4.42 -21.26
N LEU A 197 -1.06 -5.21 -21.31
CA LEU A 197 0.31 -4.71 -21.31
C LEU A 197 0.59 -3.83 -22.53
N ILE A 198 0.23 -4.29 -23.72
CA ILE A 198 0.41 -3.55 -24.97
C ILE A 198 -0.39 -2.24 -24.94
N GLU A 199 -1.63 -2.29 -24.46
CA GLU A 199 -2.46 -1.09 -24.30
C GLU A 199 -1.83 -0.10 -23.32
N ALA A 200 -1.37 -0.57 -22.13
CA ALA A 200 -0.72 0.26 -21.12
C ALA A 200 0.56 0.92 -21.67
N LEU A 201 1.40 0.16 -22.37
CA LEU A 201 2.62 0.68 -23.00
C LEU A 201 2.31 1.74 -24.06
N TYR A 202 1.35 1.50 -24.92
CA TYR A 202 0.99 2.47 -25.95
C TYR A 202 0.42 3.76 -25.36
N ARG A 203 -0.50 3.67 -24.40
CA ARG A 203 -1.11 4.81 -23.73
C ARG A 203 -0.11 5.64 -22.87
N THR A 204 1.01 5.04 -22.49
CA THR A 204 2.12 5.72 -21.80
C THR A 204 3.18 6.25 -22.77
N GLY A 205 2.93 6.26 -24.09
CA GLY A 205 3.84 6.77 -25.12
C GLY A 205 4.96 5.79 -25.51
N ARG A 206 4.99 4.58 -24.98
CA ARG A 206 6.01 3.55 -25.23
C ARG A 206 5.63 2.67 -26.45
N GLN A 207 5.29 3.31 -27.57
CA GLN A 207 4.79 2.65 -28.78
C GLN A 207 5.73 1.56 -29.33
N ALA A 208 7.04 1.83 -29.33
CA ALA A 208 8.01 0.86 -29.84
C ALA A 208 8.05 -0.42 -29.01
N GLU A 209 7.92 -0.31 -27.68
CA GLU A 209 7.89 -1.44 -26.77
C GLU A 209 6.56 -2.20 -26.90
N ALA A 210 5.44 -1.51 -27.04
CA ALA A 210 4.14 -2.13 -27.28
C ALA A 210 4.17 -3.03 -28.53
N LEU A 211 4.75 -2.55 -29.64
CA LEU A 211 4.90 -3.33 -30.86
C LEU A 211 5.94 -4.46 -30.71
N ALA A 212 6.96 -4.29 -29.87
CA ALA A 212 7.92 -5.35 -29.58
C ALA A 212 7.25 -6.50 -28.83
N GLU A 213 6.47 -6.19 -27.76
CA GLU A 213 5.70 -7.21 -27.02
C GLU A 213 4.69 -7.94 -27.91
N TYR A 214 4.01 -7.22 -28.81
CA TYR A 214 3.11 -7.87 -29.79
C TYR A 214 3.85 -8.88 -30.68
N ARG A 215 5.05 -8.54 -31.19
CA ARG A 215 5.84 -9.47 -32.03
C ARG A 215 6.24 -10.70 -31.22
N VAL A 216 6.71 -10.52 -29.99
CA VAL A 216 7.10 -11.63 -29.11
C VAL A 216 5.95 -12.60 -28.90
N VAL A 217 4.73 -12.12 -28.59
CA VAL A 217 3.59 -13.02 -28.39
C VAL A 217 3.14 -13.67 -29.70
N LYS A 218 3.17 -12.95 -30.83
CA LYS A 218 2.81 -13.46 -32.13
C LYS A 218 3.72 -14.61 -32.57
N ASP A 219 5.05 -14.42 -32.42
CA ASP A 219 6.02 -15.45 -32.80
C ASP A 219 5.87 -16.68 -31.89
N ARG A 220 5.68 -16.48 -30.56
CA ARG A 220 5.43 -17.58 -29.63
C ARG A 220 4.17 -18.38 -29.98
N LEU A 221 3.02 -17.71 -30.20
CA LEU A 221 1.77 -18.38 -30.54
C LEU A 221 1.91 -19.20 -31.82
N ARG A 222 2.66 -18.70 -32.79
CA ARG A 222 2.93 -19.41 -34.05
C ARG A 222 3.86 -20.60 -33.83
N ASP A 223 4.98 -20.39 -33.09
CA ASP A 223 6.04 -21.41 -32.94
C ASP A 223 5.64 -22.54 -32.00
N GLU A 224 4.96 -22.20 -30.86
CA GLU A 224 4.59 -23.19 -29.83
C GLU A 224 3.22 -23.83 -30.08
N LEU A 225 2.24 -23.09 -30.60
CA LEU A 225 0.85 -23.54 -30.71
C LEU A 225 0.35 -23.62 -32.16
N GLY A 226 1.07 -23.07 -33.13
CA GLY A 226 0.66 -23.03 -34.52
C GLY A 226 -0.56 -22.17 -34.81
N VAL A 227 -0.87 -21.19 -33.93
CA VAL A 227 -2.04 -20.31 -34.05
C VAL A 227 -1.64 -18.85 -34.20
N ASP A 228 -2.52 -18.07 -34.83
CA ASP A 228 -2.38 -16.63 -34.91
C ASP A 228 -2.91 -15.95 -33.63
N PRO A 229 -2.41 -14.73 -33.28
CA PRO A 229 -2.92 -13.95 -32.16
C PRO A 229 -4.44 -13.74 -32.22
N GLY A 230 -5.06 -13.72 -31.04
CA GLY A 230 -6.49 -13.49 -30.91
C GLY A 230 -6.95 -12.13 -31.46
N PRO A 231 -8.27 -11.95 -31.61
CA PRO A 231 -8.81 -10.71 -32.21
C PRO A 231 -8.52 -9.44 -31.39
N GLY A 232 -8.32 -9.56 -30.09
CA GLY A 232 -7.94 -8.45 -29.22
C GLY A 232 -6.56 -7.91 -29.55
N LEU A 233 -5.55 -8.78 -29.58
CA LEU A 233 -4.18 -8.43 -29.93
C LEU A 233 -4.07 -7.85 -31.35
N ARG A 234 -4.76 -8.44 -32.32
CA ARG A 234 -4.77 -7.94 -33.71
C ARG A 234 -5.38 -6.53 -33.82
N ARG A 235 -6.45 -6.26 -33.08
CA ARG A 235 -7.05 -4.92 -33.04
C ARG A 235 -6.09 -3.90 -32.46
N LEU A 236 -5.38 -4.24 -31.38
CA LEU A 236 -4.37 -3.37 -30.76
C LEU A 236 -3.21 -3.06 -31.71
N GLU A 237 -2.67 -4.08 -32.42
CA GLU A 237 -1.63 -3.86 -33.43
C GLU A 237 -2.09 -2.83 -34.48
N LEU A 238 -3.28 -3.03 -35.06
CA LEU A 238 -3.82 -2.13 -36.06
C LEU A 238 -4.05 -0.71 -35.54
N ALA A 239 -4.57 -0.58 -34.33
CA ALA A 239 -4.79 0.72 -33.70
C ALA A 239 -3.48 1.46 -33.47
N ILE A 240 -2.45 0.77 -32.97
CA ILE A 240 -1.11 1.32 -32.75
C ILE A 240 -0.45 1.76 -34.06
N LEU A 241 -0.54 0.93 -35.12
CA LEU A 241 0.02 1.24 -36.44
C LEU A 241 -0.67 2.42 -37.12
N ARG A 242 -1.96 2.64 -36.82
CA ARG A 242 -2.75 3.76 -37.34
C ARG A 242 -2.66 5.01 -36.47
N ALA A 243 -1.91 4.95 -35.37
CA ALA A 243 -1.84 6.00 -34.35
C ALA A 243 -3.23 6.39 -33.80
N GLU A 244 -4.15 5.41 -33.69
CA GLU A 244 -5.47 5.62 -33.10
C GLU A 244 -5.32 5.84 -31.59
N GLU A 245 -6.05 6.81 -31.03
CA GLU A 245 -6.08 7.01 -29.58
C GLU A 245 -6.83 5.85 -28.93
N LEU A 246 -6.09 4.95 -28.24
CA LEU A 246 -6.66 3.90 -27.42
C LEU A 246 -7.10 4.50 -26.07
N GLY A 247 -8.37 4.43 -25.77
CA GLY A 247 -8.87 4.67 -24.43
C GLY A 247 -8.89 6.13 -23.95
N ARG A 248 -9.24 7.09 -24.80
CA ARG A 248 -9.93 8.26 -24.28
C ARG A 248 -11.37 7.85 -23.99
N PRO A 249 -11.88 8.01 -22.76
CA PRO A 249 -13.31 7.91 -22.55
C PRO A 249 -13.94 8.97 -23.46
N THR A 250 -14.70 8.51 -24.46
CA THR A 250 -15.56 9.41 -25.24
C THR A 250 -16.50 10.04 -24.21
N LEU A 251 -16.28 11.32 -23.92
CA LEU A 251 -17.23 12.14 -23.19
C LEU A 251 -18.49 12.27 -24.08
N VAL A 252 -19.20 11.17 -24.23
CA VAL A 252 -20.61 11.25 -24.59
C VAL A 252 -21.29 11.71 -23.32
N ALA A 253 -21.58 13.00 -23.29
CA ALA A 253 -22.42 13.63 -22.30
C ALA A 253 -23.82 12.97 -22.32
N ALA A 254 -23.93 11.82 -21.71
CA ALA A 254 -25.18 11.33 -21.20
C ALA A 254 -25.24 11.82 -19.74
N ARG A 255 -25.80 13.02 -19.59
CA ARG A 255 -26.39 13.45 -18.33
C ARG A 255 -27.40 12.36 -17.91
N ARG A 256 -26.94 11.38 -17.16
CA ARG A 256 -27.80 10.69 -16.22
C ARG A 256 -27.75 11.51 -14.94
N PRO A 257 -28.90 11.83 -14.33
CA PRO A 257 -28.89 12.46 -13.03
C PRO A 257 -28.13 11.52 -12.09
N SER A 258 -27.00 12.02 -11.59
CA SER A 258 -26.30 11.43 -10.46
C SER A 258 -27.27 11.41 -9.30
N VAL A 259 -27.93 10.28 -9.11
CA VAL A 259 -28.42 9.92 -7.80
C VAL A 259 -27.15 9.53 -7.06
N ALA A 260 -26.65 10.47 -6.27
CA ALA A 260 -25.64 10.15 -5.27
C ALA A 260 -26.11 8.89 -4.53
N PRO A 261 -25.29 7.84 -4.43
CA PRO A 261 -25.63 6.78 -3.50
C PRO A 261 -25.72 7.47 -2.14
N ALA A 262 -26.87 7.33 -1.51
CA ALA A 262 -26.99 7.66 -0.11
C ALA A 262 -25.95 6.81 0.60
N LEU A 263 -24.82 7.45 0.96
CA LEU A 263 -23.89 6.88 1.91
C LEU A 263 -24.70 6.65 3.17
N THR A 264 -25.15 5.44 3.33
CA THR A 264 -25.66 4.96 4.61
C THR A 264 -24.54 5.27 5.59
N SER A 265 -24.86 6.11 6.58
CA SER A 265 -24.01 6.41 7.72
C SER A 265 -23.40 5.11 8.21
N ALA A 266 -22.15 4.85 7.82
CA ALA A 266 -21.43 3.70 8.31
C ALA A 266 -21.21 3.94 9.80
N ALA A 267 -21.60 3.00 10.62
CA ALA A 267 -21.12 2.90 12.00
C ALA A 267 -19.60 2.98 11.92
N GLY A 268 -18.97 3.92 12.64
CA GLY A 268 -17.59 4.31 12.50
C GLY A 268 -16.64 3.14 12.34
N GLU A 269 -15.83 3.20 11.31
CA GLU A 269 -14.92 2.13 10.94
C GLU A 269 -13.82 1.99 11.99
N ARG A 270 -13.50 0.76 12.41
CA ARG A 270 -12.31 0.51 13.22
C ARG A 270 -11.07 0.62 12.34
N VAL A 271 -10.16 1.52 12.71
CA VAL A 271 -8.89 1.71 12.01
C VAL A 271 -7.97 0.52 12.29
N ALA A 272 -7.35 -0.04 11.25
CA ALA A 272 -6.34 -1.07 11.42
C ALA A 272 -4.97 -0.45 11.76
N PRO A 273 -4.10 -1.16 12.51
CA PRO A 273 -2.75 -0.69 12.79
C PRO A 273 -1.93 -0.58 11.49
N VAL A 274 -1.02 0.39 11.45
CA VAL A 274 -0.14 0.56 10.30
C VAL A 274 0.93 -0.53 10.30
N THR A 275 0.92 -1.38 9.27
CA THR A 275 1.88 -2.49 9.14
C THR A 275 3.32 -1.97 9.09
N GLY A 276 4.19 -2.53 9.93
CA GLY A 276 5.60 -2.14 10.00
C GLY A 276 5.83 -0.71 10.51
N PHE A 277 4.89 -0.16 11.31
CA PHE A 277 5.10 1.10 12.01
C PHE A 277 6.04 0.88 13.19
N THR A 278 7.08 1.69 13.30
CA THR A 278 8.11 1.58 14.34
C THR A 278 8.48 2.94 14.90
N GLY A 279 8.69 3.02 16.20
CA GLY A 279 9.11 4.24 16.89
C GLY A 279 7.99 5.27 17.08
N ARG A 280 8.39 6.52 17.28
CA ARG A 280 7.48 7.67 17.43
C ARG A 280 6.61 7.62 18.68
N GLU A 281 7.06 6.95 19.76
CA GLU A 281 6.27 6.81 21.00
C GLU A 281 5.90 8.17 21.58
N ALA A 282 6.84 9.12 21.61
CA ALA A 282 6.61 10.47 22.10
C ALA A 282 5.60 11.24 21.23
N ASP A 283 5.73 11.15 19.91
CA ASP A 283 4.82 11.79 18.95
C ASP A 283 3.40 11.22 19.07
N ARG A 284 3.28 9.88 19.09
CA ARG A 284 1.99 9.18 19.27
C ARG A 284 1.33 9.56 20.58
N GLY A 285 2.07 9.51 21.69
CA GLY A 285 1.57 9.88 23.00
C GLY A 285 1.10 11.34 23.07
N ALA A 286 1.83 12.26 22.45
CA ALA A 286 1.46 13.67 22.39
C ALA A 286 0.19 13.91 21.57
N ILE A 287 0.04 13.24 20.43
CA ILE A 287 -1.17 13.33 19.60
C ILE A 287 -2.35 12.69 20.32
N ALA A 288 -2.19 11.50 20.86
CA ALA A 288 -3.21 10.78 21.62
C ALA A 288 -3.75 11.60 22.79
N ALA A 289 -2.86 12.17 23.61
CA ALA A 289 -3.22 13.00 24.75
C ALA A 289 -4.07 14.22 24.33
N ARG A 290 -3.72 14.87 23.20
CA ARG A 290 -4.47 16.03 22.71
C ARG A 290 -5.83 15.66 22.12
N LEU A 291 -5.91 14.56 21.38
CA LEU A 291 -7.16 14.09 20.80
C LEU A 291 -8.16 13.61 21.86
N THR A 292 -7.67 13.06 22.98
CA THR A 292 -8.50 12.52 24.06
C THR A 292 -8.76 13.50 25.20
N ALA A 293 -8.09 14.68 25.25
CA ALA A 293 -8.21 15.66 26.31
C ALA A 293 -9.67 16.11 26.54
N PRO A 294 -10.13 16.21 27.80
CA PRO A 294 -11.44 16.78 28.11
C PRO A 294 -11.43 18.31 27.98
N GLY A 295 -12.46 18.89 27.35
CA GLY A 295 -12.76 20.34 27.43
C GLY A 295 -11.90 21.30 26.59
N GLY A 296 -10.94 20.83 25.77
CA GLY A 296 -10.09 21.67 24.92
C GLY A 296 -10.44 21.64 23.43
N PRO A 297 -9.85 22.53 22.60
CA PRO A 297 -9.95 22.43 21.15
C PRO A 297 -9.29 21.14 20.70
N ARG A 298 -10.10 20.26 20.12
CA ARG A 298 -9.73 18.89 19.73
C ARG A 298 -9.23 18.82 18.29
N LEU A 299 -8.45 19.83 17.89
CA LEU A 299 -7.84 19.93 16.58
C LEU A 299 -6.32 19.79 16.70
N VAL A 300 -5.76 18.81 16.02
CA VAL A 300 -4.32 18.60 15.92
C VAL A 300 -3.91 18.64 14.44
N VAL A 301 -3.00 19.53 14.09
CA VAL A 301 -2.37 19.57 12.78
C VAL A 301 -1.02 18.89 12.88
N VAL A 302 -0.82 17.79 12.14
CA VAL A 302 0.47 17.09 12.02
C VAL A 302 1.15 17.56 10.73
N SER A 303 2.23 18.33 10.88
CA SER A 303 2.97 18.92 9.76
C SER A 303 4.41 18.38 9.67
N GLY A 304 5.06 18.57 8.53
CA GLY A 304 6.47 18.18 8.32
C GLY A 304 6.80 17.85 6.87
N ALA A 305 8.04 17.52 6.60
CA ALA A 305 8.59 17.27 5.27
C ALA A 305 7.82 16.17 4.48
N PRO A 306 7.86 16.21 3.14
CA PRO A 306 7.38 15.11 2.32
C PRO A 306 8.10 13.79 2.69
N GLY A 307 7.37 12.68 2.74
CA GLY A 307 7.96 11.36 3.06
C GLY A 307 8.37 11.13 4.53
N ILE A 308 8.08 12.07 5.45
CA ILE A 308 8.42 12.00 6.88
C ILE A 308 7.50 11.05 7.68
N GLY A 309 6.41 10.55 7.10
CA GLY A 309 5.53 9.59 7.74
C GLY A 309 4.29 10.18 8.44
N LYS A 310 3.84 11.41 8.11
CA LYS A 310 2.66 12.07 8.70
C LYS A 310 1.39 11.22 8.70
N SER A 311 0.96 10.76 7.53
CA SER A 311 -0.25 9.94 7.37
C SER A 311 -0.17 8.61 8.13
N ALA A 312 1.02 7.99 8.16
CA ALA A 312 1.25 6.78 8.92
C ALA A 312 1.13 7.03 10.44
N LEU A 313 1.73 8.12 10.92
CA LEU A 313 1.63 8.51 12.34
C LEU A 313 0.19 8.82 12.73
N VAL A 314 -0.54 9.60 11.92
CA VAL A 314 -1.94 9.95 12.19
C VAL A 314 -2.82 8.70 12.27
N ARG A 315 -2.68 7.77 11.32
CA ARG A 315 -3.43 6.50 11.32
C ARG A 315 -3.08 5.62 12.50
N GLN A 316 -1.79 5.52 12.85
CA GLN A 316 -1.35 4.73 14.00
C GLN A 316 -1.85 5.34 15.32
N SER A 317 -1.78 6.66 15.48
CA SER A 317 -2.34 7.35 16.65
C SER A 317 -3.86 7.17 16.75
N ALA A 318 -4.58 7.24 15.62
CA ALA A 318 -6.01 7.01 15.58
C ALA A 318 -6.37 5.58 15.99
N TYR A 319 -5.62 4.58 15.50
CA TYR A 319 -5.76 3.19 15.94
C TYR A 319 -5.63 3.03 17.45
N GLU A 320 -4.65 3.69 18.07
CA GLU A 320 -4.39 3.59 19.52
C GLU A 320 -5.47 4.23 20.38
N VAL A 321 -6.13 5.27 19.88
CA VAL A 321 -7.16 6.00 20.63
C VAL A 321 -8.60 5.68 20.19
N GLN A 322 -8.82 4.81 19.25
CA GLN A 322 -10.14 4.58 18.64
C GLN A 322 -11.23 4.18 19.64
N ASP A 323 -10.87 3.49 20.73
CA ASP A 323 -11.82 3.11 21.78
C ASP A 323 -12.37 4.31 22.57
N ALA A 324 -11.69 5.48 22.52
CA ALA A 324 -12.18 6.73 23.07
C ALA A 324 -13.20 7.45 22.17
N PHE A 325 -13.48 6.90 20.98
CA PHE A 325 -14.36 7.47 19.97
C PHE A 325 -15.49 6.49 19.58
N PRO A 326 -16.47 6.26 20.46
CA PRO A 326 -17.56 5.31 20.21
C PRO A 326 -18.43 5.71 19.03
N GLY A 327 -18.45 6.99 18.62
CA GLY A 327 -19.11 7.46 17.40
C GLY A 327 -18.32 7.18 16.11
N GLY A 328 -17.13 6.56 16.23
CA GLY A 328 -16.31 6.07 15.11
C GLY A 328 -15.16 6.97 14.69
N VAL A 329 -14.27 6.41 13.88
CA VAL A 329 -13.14 7.10 13.23
C VAL A 329 -13.42 7.19 11.75
N PHE A 330 -13.26 8.38 11.16
CA PHE A 330 -13.54 8.66 9.76
C PHE A 330 -12.31 9.27 9.09
N THR A 331 -11.89 8.71 7.96
CA THR A 331 -10.73 9.22 7.21
C THR A 331 -11.19 9.81 5.88
N ILE A 332 -10.83 11.08 5.66
CA ILE A 332 -11.12 11.81 4.42
C ILE A 332 -9.78 12.15 3.77
N PRO A 333 -9.46 11.54 2.62
CA PRO A 333 -8.29 11.94 1.85
C PRO A 333 -8.52 13.31 1.23
N LEU A 334 -7.57 14.23 1.39
CA LEU A 334 -7.62 15.58 0.83
C LEU A 334 -6.67 15.77 -0.35
N ALA A 335 -5.90 14.75 -0.72
CA ALA A 335 -5.12 14.70 -1.94
C ALA A 335 -5.47 13.43 -2.74
N ARG A 336 -5.46 13.56 -4.07
CA ARG A 336 -5.59 12.44 -5.00
C ARG A 336 -4.27 11.67 -5.11
N SER A 337 -4.30 10.52 -5.76
CA SER A 337 -3.11 9.68 -5.97
C SER A 337 -1.99 10.37 -6.74
N ASP A 338 -2.32 11.35 -7.58
CA ASP A 338 -1.37 12.20 -8.33
C ASP A 338 -0.84 13.38 -7.50
N GLY A 339 -1.26 13.52 -6.24
CA GLY A 339 -0.90 14.61 -5.35
C GLY A 339 -1.72 15.91 -5.57
N SER A 340 -2.67 15.93 -6.51
CA SER A 340 -3.57 17.07 -6.68
C SER A 340 -4.56 17.16 -5.53
N PRO A 341 -4.94 18.38 -5.10
CA PRO A 341 -5.90 18.55 -4.02
C PRO A 341 -7.31 18.08 -4.43
N VAL A 342 -7.99 17.40 -3.51
CA VAL A 342 -9.42 17.07 -3.66
C VAL A 342 -10.23 18.35 -3.49
N ASP A 343 -11.28 18.53 -4.30
CA ASP A 343 -12.18 19.66 -4.18
C ASP A 343 -12.94 19.64 -2.84
N VAL A 344 -13.19 20.83 -2.27
CA VAL A 344 -13.84 20.98 -0.96
C VAL A 344 -15.25 20.38 -0.95
N GLU A 345 -16.01 20.56 -2.02
CA GLU A 345 -17.38 20.03 -2.11
C GLU A 345 -17.39 18.51 -2.28
N GLU A 346 -16.37 17.97 -2.94
CA GLU A 346 -16.14 16.50 -3.04
C GLU A 346 -15.78 15.94 -1.66
N ALA A 347 -14.81 16.54 -0.96
CA ALA A 347 -14.43 16.14 0.38
C ALA A 347 -15.57 16.25 1.40
N ARG A 348 -16.44 17.26 1.25
CA ARG A 348 -17.60 17.49 2.12
C ARG A 348 -18.62 16.35 2.03
N LYS A 349 -18.76 15.72 0.87
CA LYS A 349 -19.66 14.56 0.69
C LYS A 349 -19.19 13.32 1.44
N LEU A 350 -17.91 13.27 1.80
CA LEU A 350 -17.33 12.17 2.58
C LEU A 350 -17.43 12.40 4.09
N LEU A 351 -17.90 13.59 4.53
CA LEU A 351 -18.09 13.85 5.97
C LEU A 351 -19.21 12.96 6.52
N PRO A 352 -18.99 12.36 7.72
CA PRO A 352 -20.03 11.57 8.35
C PRO A 352 -21.23 12.44 8.73
N GLU A 353 -22.43 11.89 8.59
CA GLU A 353 -23.62 12.55 9.10
C GLU A 353 -23.57 12.77 10.60
N PRO A 354 -24.19 13.84 11.13
CA PRO A 354 -24.29 14.04 12.58
C PRO A 354 -24.90 12.81 13.26
N GLY A 355 -24.27 12.35 14.33
CA GLY A 355 -24.73 11.18 15.07
C GLY A 355 -24.26 11.23 16.52
N ASP A 356 -24.73 10.33 17.34
CA ASP A 356 -24.42 10.27 18.76
C ASP A 356 -23.02 9.70 19.03
N GLY A 357 -22.40 10.21 20.12
CA GLY A 357 -21.11 9.75 20.58
C GLY A 357 -19.91 10.57 20.05
N ARG A 358 -18.80 10.42 20.77
CA ARG A 358 -17.54 11.09 20.44
C ARG A 358 -16.94 10.49 19.16
N ARG A 359 -16.48 11.34 18.23
CA ARG A 359 -15.94 10.96 16.91
C ARG A 359 -14.54 11.48 16.70
N LEU A 360 -13.78 10.77 15.85
CA LEU A 360 -12.49 11.22 15.33
C LEU A 360 -12.57 11.39 13.81
N LEU A 361 -12.26 12.59 13.33
CA LEU A 361 -12.15 12.90 11.91
C LEU A 361 -10.68 13.06 11.54
N ILE A 362 -10.22 12.29 10.58
CA ILE A 362 -8.88 12.35 9.99
C ILE A 362 -8.99 13.04 8.63
N LEU A 363 -8.36 14.19 8.48
CA LEU A 363 -8.21 14.90 7.21
C LEU A 363 -6.78 14.67 6.70
N ASP A 364 -6.60 13.76 5.75
CA ASP A 364 -5.27 13.28 5.34
C ASP A 364 -4.73 14.02 4.10
N ASP A 365 -3.48 14.47 4.17
CA ASP A 365 -2.69 15.19 3.16
C ASP A 365 -3.36 16.48 2.64
N ALA A 366 -3.74 17.37 3.58
CA ALA A 366 -4.35 18.65 3.27
C ALA A 366 -3.36 19.61 2.57
N ALA A 367 -3.81 20.21 1.46
CA ALA A 367 -3.02 21.16 0.67
C ALA A 367 -2.95 22.57 1.29
N GLY A 368 -3.98 22.98 2.06
CA GLY A 368 -4.03 24.30 2.66
C GLY A 368 -5.24 24.55 3.54
N ALA A 369 -5.24 25.70 4.23
CA ALA A 369 -6.31 26.10 5.14
C ALA A 369 -7.69 26.24 4.46
N GLY A 370 -7.72 26.70 3.21
CA GLY A 370 -8.96 26.82 2.43
C GLY A 370 -9.68 25.50 2.19
N GLN A 371 -8.94 24.40 2.16
CA GLN A 371 -9.50 23.05 2.03
C GLN A 371 -10.00 22.52 3.39
N VAL A 372 -9.29 22.80 4.48
CA VAL A 372 -9.58 22.26 5.81
C VAL A 372 -10.72 23.00 6.52
N LEU A 373 -10.69 24.33 6.52
CA LEU A 373 -11.65 25.16 7.29
C LEU A 373 -13.12 24.84 7.02
N PRO A 374 -13.55 24.62 5.75
CA PRO A 374 -14.94 24.30 5.44
C PRO A 374 -15.38 22.89 5.88
N LEU A 375 -14.42 22.00 6.19
CA LEU A 375 -14.67 20.62 6.60
C LEU A 375 -14.68 20.44 8.12
N LEU A 376 -14.24 21.47 8.88
CA LEU A 376 -14.22 21.38 10.32
C LEU A 376 -15.63 21.47 10.92
N PRO A 377 -15.97 20.56 11.87
CA PRO A 377 -17.26 20.56 12.51
C PRO A 377 -17.50 21.88 13.26
N THR A 378 -18.71 22.42 13.15
CA THR A 378 -19.14 23.65 13.84
C THR A 378 -19.71 23.38 15.23
N ALA A 379 -20.17 22.16 15.48
CA ALA A 379 -20.76 21.71 16.73
C ALA A 379 -20.55 20.20 16.92
N GLY A 380 -20.71 19.72 18.14
CA GLY A 380 -20.63 18.30 18.46
C GLY A 380 -19.31 17.87 19.13
N ASP A 381 -19.24 16.59 19.50
CA ASP A 381 -18.11 15.98 20.21
C ASP A 381 -17.16 15.28 19.22
N THR A 382 -16.62 16.06 18.27
CA THR A 382 -15.71 15.56 17.23
C THR A 382 -14.30 16.10 17.44
N SER A 383 -13.33 15.20 17.59
CA SER A 383 -11.90 15.52 17.53
C SER A 383 -11.44 15.44 16.06
N VAL A 384 -10.54 16.34 15.65
CA VAL A 384 -10.03 16.38 14.27
C VAL A 384 -8.50 16.29 14.30
N VAL A 385 -7.95 15.42 13.46
CA VAL A 385 -6.52 15.40 13.17
C VAL A 385 -6.31 15.63 11.68
N VAL A 386 -5.42 16.56 11.35
CA VAL A 386 -5.11 16.94 9.97
C VAL A 386 -3.66 16.60 9.69
N SER A 387 -3.37 15.81 8.66
CA SER A 387 -2.03 15.72 8.13
C SER A 387 -1.83 16.73 7.00
N SER A 388 -0.72 17.43 7.00
CA SER A 388 -0.40 18.41 5.95
C SER A 388 1.12 18.59 5.82
N ARG A 389 1.57 18.99 4.64
CA ARG A 389 2.95 19.46 4.44
C ARG A 389 3.14 20.83 5.07
N ARG A 390 2.07 21.61 5.21
CA ARG A 390 2.05 22.98 5.75
C ARG A 390 1.62 22.98 7.21
N GLY A 391 2.11 23.95 7.98
CA GLY A 391 1.74 24.13 9.39
C GLY A 391 0.28 24.57 9.61
N LEU A 392 -0.43 24.99 8.55
CA LEU A 392 -1.82 25.44 8.58
C LEU A 392 -2.13 26.46 9.68
N ALA A 393 -1.27 27.45 9.88
CA ALA A 393 -1.39 28.46 10.94
C ALA A 393 -2.76 29.15 10.94
N ALA A 394 -3.34 29.43 9.77
CA ALA A 394 -4.67 30.01 9.63
C ALA A 394 -5.79 29.12 10.21
N VAL A 395 -5.66 27.78 10.09
CA VAL A 395 -6.63 26.84 10.69
C VAL A 395 -6.58 26.92 12.20
N VAL A 396 -5.38 26.85 12.77
CA VAL A 396 -5.18 26.92 14.23
C VAL A 396 -5.55 28.27 14.80
N ALA A 397 -5.23 29.38 14.12
CA ALA A 397 -5.60 30.72 14.53
C ALA A 397 -7.13 30.93 14.52
N THR A 398 -7.85 30.32 13.57
CA THR A 398 -9.31 30.50 13.42
C THR A 398 -10.11 29.58 14.34
N ARG A 399 -9.67 28.34 14.53
CA ARG A 399 -10.43 27.29 15.22
C ARG A 399 -9.82 26.84 16.54
N GLY A 400 -8.66 27.38 16.90
CA GLY A 400 -7.84 26.84 18.00
C GLY A 400 -7.21 25.50 17.62
N GLY A 401 -6.59 24.85 18.58
CA GLY A 401 -5.91 23.57 18.38
C GLY A 401 -4.41 23.68 18.55
N SER A 402 -3.69 22.67 18.07
CA SER A 402 -2.23 22.60 18.18
C SER A 402 -1.60 22.10 16.88
N VAL A 403 -0.38 22.58 16.62
CA VAL A 403 0.48 22.03 15.57
C VAL A 403 1.46 21.06 16.21
N HIS A 404 1.55 19.86 15.64
CA HIS A 404 2.57 18.87 15.94
C HIS A 404 3.49 18.76 14.73
N ARG A 405 4.69 19.32 14.85
CA ARG A 405 5.69 19.28 13.78
C ARG A 405 6.49 17.99 13.88
N LEU A 406 6.53 17.23 12.80
CA LEU A 406 7.18 15.94 12.74
C LEU A 406 8.58 16.10 12.13
N ASP A 407 9.60 15.69 12.88
CA ASP A 407 11.00 15.66 12.46
C ASP A 407 11.38 14.28 11.89
N VAL A 408 12.59 14.09 11.40
CA VAL A 408 13.13 12.78 11.00
C VAL A 408 13.14 11.81 12.18
N LEU A 409 13.30 10.51 11.92
CA LEU A 409 13.45 9.51 12.98
C LEU A 409 14.75 9.75 13.76
N GLY A 410 14.76 9.39 15.03
CA GLY A 410 15.99 9.26 15.79
C GLY A 410 16.86 8.11 15.24
N ALA A 411 18.17 8.13 15.55
CA ALA A 411 19.09 7.11 15.06
C ALA A 411 18.69 5.68 15.48
N SER A 412 18.20 5.52 16.71
CA SER A 412 17.68 4.24 17.22
C SER A 412 16.39 3.81 16.52
N GLU A 413 15.49 4.76 16.24
CA GLU A 413 14.23 4.49 15.52
C GLU A 413 14.46 4.14 14.06
N GLY A 414 15.42 4.83 13.40
CA GLY A 414 15.81 4.51 12.01
C GLY A 414 16.40 3.11 11.89
N TYR A 415 17.25 2.72 12.84
CA TYR A 415 17.78 1.35 12.94
C TYR A 415 16.65 0.34 13.18
N ALA A 416 15.77 0.60 14.14
CA ALA A 416 14.64 -0.29 14.47
C ALA A 416 13.67 -0.44 13.28
N LEU A 417 13.44 0.63 12.49
CA LEU A 417 12.63 0.56 11.28
C LEU A 417 13.27 -0.36 10.23
N LEU A 418 14.59 -0.26 10.01
CA LEU A 418 15.31 -1.18 9.12
C LEU A 418 15.24 -2.62 9.62
N ALA A 419 15.42 -2.87 10.93
CA ALA A 419 15.34 -4.18 11.54
C ALA A 419 13.94 -4.81 11.37
N GLY A 420 12.89 -4.02 11.59
CA GLY A 420 11.50 -4.48 11.40
C GLY A 420 11.13 -4.76 9.94
N LEU A 421 11.76 -4.08 8.97
CA LEU A 421 11.49 -4.28 7.54
C LEU A 421 12.34 -5.38 6.92
N VAL A 422 13.64 -5.43 7.21
CA VAL A 422 14.61 -6.34 6.56
C VAL A 422 14.76 -7.66 7.32
N GLY A 423 14.49 -7.64 8.62
CA GLY A 423 14.65 -8.75 9.56
C GLY A 423 15.78 -8.49 10.57
N GLU A 424 15.49 -8.79 11.84
CA GLU A 424 16.41 -8.50 12.96
C GLU A 424 17.75 -9.20 12.82
N GLU A 425 17.76 -10.49 12.43
CA GLU A 425 18.99 -11.27 12.28
C GLU A 425 19.93 -10.68 11.23
N ARG A 426 19.40 -10.29 10.08
CA ARG A 426 20.19 -9.71 8.98
C ARG A 426 20.75 -8.34 9.34
N ILE A 427 19.97 -7.50 10.00
CA ILE A 427 20.40 -6.18 10.46
C ILE A 427 21.42 -6.29 11.61
N ALA A 428 21.24 -7.22 12.53
CA ALA A 428 22.17 -7.45 13.62
C ALA A 428 23.53 -8.01 13.14
N ALA A 429 23.54 -8.82 12.09
CA ALA A 429 24.77 -9.34 11.48
C ALA A 429 25.68 -8.24 10.90
N GLU A 430 25.09 -7.12 10.42
CA GLU A 430 25.81 -5.97 9.86
C GLU A 430 25.39 -4.66 10.57
N ALA A 431 25.36 -4.66 11.92
CA ALA A 431 24.76 -3.60 12.71
C ALA A 431 25.37 -2.20 12.50
N GLU A 432 26.66 -2.10 12.25
CA GLU A 432 27.35 -0.85 11.96
C GLU A 432 26.95 -0.32 10.57
N ALA A 433 27.00 -1.16 9.55
CA ALA A 433 26.56 -0.81 8.21
C ALA A 433 25.07 -0.43 8.15
N ALA A 434 24.22 -1.02 9.00
CA ALA A 434 22.82 -0.64 9.09
C ALA A 434 22.62 0.77 9.70
N ARG A 435 23.47 1.16 10.65
CA ARG A 435 23.47 2.55 11.17
C ARG A 435 23.96 3.54 10.11
N ASP A 436 24.98 3.18 9.36
CA ASP A 436 25.50 3.98 8.25
C ASP A 436 24.42 4.14 7.17
N LEU A 437 23.74 3.07 6.79
CA LEU A 437 22.63 3.11 5.85
C LEU A 437 21.51 4.03 6.34
N ALA A 438 21.14 3.96 7.62
CA ALA A 438 20.13 4.85 8.21
C ALA A 438 20.58 6.32 8.15
N SER A 439 21.85 6.60 8.40
CA SER A 439 22.45 7.93 8.29
C SER A 439 22.45 8.45 6.86
N VAL A 440 22.84 7.62 5.89
CA VAL A 440 22.80 7.97 4.45
C VAL A 440 21.38 8.29 3.99
N CYS A 441 20.38 7.57 4.51
CA CYS A 441 18.96 7.85 4.28
C CYS A 441 18.45 9.11 5.01
N GLY A 442 19.29 9.80 5.78
CA GLY A 442 18.93 10.98 6.56
C GLY A 442 17.84 10.71 7.59
N TYR A 443 17.68 9.46 8.00
CA TYR A 443 16.61 9.00 8.91
C TYR A 443 15.18 9.31 8.42
N PHE A 444 15.00 9.58 7.13
CA PHE A 444 13.67 9.73 6.53
C PHE A 444 13.00 8.36 6.38
N PRO A 445 11.79 8.16 6.92
CA PRO A 445 11.08 6.89 6.80
C PRO A 445 10.88 6.42 5.35
N LEU A 446 10.60 7.33 4.42
CA LEU A 446 10.49 7.01 2.99
C LEU A 446 11.81 6.46 2.45
N ALA A 447 12.93 7.14 2.71
CA ALA A 447 14.25 6.72 2.26
C ALA A 447 14.65 5.35 2.83
N LEU A 448 14.39 5.14 4.13
CA LEU A 448 14.64 3.87 4.81
C LEU A 448 13.81 2.72 4.23
N ARG A 449 12.53 2.96 3.91
CA ARG A 449 11.65 1.96 3.26
C ARG A 449 12.12 1.60 1.86
N ILE A 450 12.58 2.57 1.08
CA ILE A 450 13.15 2.34 -0.25
C ILE A 450 14.43 1.51 -0.15
N ALA A 451 15.33 1.84 0.77
CA ALA A 451 16.56 1.09 1.01
C ALA A 451 16.27 -0.34 1.47
N ALA A 452 15.32 -0.52 2.41
CA ALA A 452 14.86 -1.83 2.86
C ALA A 452 14.26 -2.66 1.73
N GLY A 453 13.40 -2.08 0.89
CA GLY A 453 12.83 -2.75 -0.29
C GLY A 453 13.92 -3.27 -1.24
N ARG A 454 14.98 -2.49 -1.46
CA ARG A 454 16.13 -2.89 -2.27
C ARG A 454 16.90 -4.06 -1.66
N LEU A 455 17.11 -4.05 -0.33
CA LEU A 455 17.75 -5.16 0.38
C LEU A 455 16.92 -6.45 0.36
N LEU A 456 15.60 -6.32 0.47
CA LEU A 456 14.68 -7.47 0.43
C LEU A 456 14.62 -8.11 -0.96
N THR A 457 14.65 -7.29 -2.02
CA THR A 457 14.62 -7.79 -3.41
C THR A 457 15.97 -8.33 -3.88
N ARG A 458 17.06 -8.06 -3.14
CA ARG A 458 18.44 -8.51 -3.45
C ARG A 458 19.06 -9.20 -2.23
N PRO A 459 18.73 -10.46 -1.94
CA PRO A 459 19.22 -11.15 -0.75
C PRO A 459 20.76 -11.26 -0.64
N GLY A 460 21.45 -11.30 -1.79
CA GLY A 460 22.91 -11.32 -1.85
C GLY A 460 23.60 -9.97 -1.71
N LEU A 461 22.87 -8.85 -1.66
CA LEU A 461 23.44 -7.53 -1.46
C LEU A 461 23.72 -7.31 0.03
N SER A 462 24.98 -7.03 0.42
CA SER A 462 25.31 -6.67 1.80
C SER A 462 24.72 -5.30 2.16
N ILE A 463 24.49 -5.07 3.46
CA ILE A 463 24.01 -3.75 3.92
C ILE A 463 25.10 -2.70 3.71
N ALA A 464 26.36 -3.08 3.91
CA ALA A 464 27.52 -2.22 3.66
C ALA A 464 27.62 -1.76 2.21
N ASP A 465 27.47 -2.68 1.24
CA ASP A 465 27.49 -2.33 -0.18
C ASP A 465 26.30 -1.45 -0.58
N CYS A 466 25.14 -1.72 0.00
CA CYS A 466 23.95 -0.89 -0.22
C CYS A 466 24.15 0.53 0.31
N ALA A 467 24.71 0.69 1.52
CA ALA A 467 25.02 1.98 2.11
C ALA A 467 26.07 2.75 1.29
N ALA A 468 27.15 2.09 0.89
CA ALA A 468 28.19 2.68 0.07
C ALA A 468 27.67 3.14 -1.30
N TRP A 469 26.87 2.30 -1.96
CA TRP A 469 26.23 2.64 -3.22
C TRP A 469 25.27 3.83 -3.08
N LEU A 470 24.42 3.86 -2.06
CA LEU A 470 23.51 4.97 -1.82
C LEU A 470 24.26 6.27 -1.49
N ALA A 471 25.38 6.20 -0.77
CA ALA A 471 26.16 7.38 -0.34
C ALA A 471 26.73 8.21 -1.50
N GLU A 472 26.89 7.64 -2.71
CA GLU A 472 27.41 8.36 -3.87
C GLU A 472 26.43 9.43 -4.37
N ASP A 473 25.12 9.14 -4.40
CA ASP A 473 24.05 10.10 -4.74
C ASP A 473 22.73 9.65 -4.10
N PRO A 474 22.54 9.90 -2.78
CA PRO A 474 21.38 9.40 -2.07
C PRO A 474 20.05 9.85 -2.68
N PRO A 475 19.83 11.13 -3.05
CA PRO A 475 18.55 11.55 -3.60
C PRO A 475 18.18 10.87 -4.92
N ALA A 476 19.14 10.71 -5.84
CA ALA A 476 18.89 10.08 -7.14
C ALA A 476 18.67 8.57 -7.03
N ARG A 477 19.37 7.92 -6.08
CA ARG A 477 19.35 6.46 -5.95
C ARG A 477 18.22 5.93 -5.08
N LEU A 478 17.55 6.79 -4.33
CA LEU A 478 16.39 6.47 -3.50
C LEU A 478 15.09 6.57 -4.31
N ALA A 479 14.97 5.71 -5.30
CA ALA A 479 13.75 5.51 -6.09
C ALA A 479 13.58 4.02 -6.37
N LEU A 480 12.35 3.54 -6.21
CA LEU A 480 11.89 2.28 -6.75
C LEU A 480 11.07 2.61 -8.00
N ALA A 481 11.51 2.13 -9.16
CA ALA A 481 10.88 2.44 -10.44
C ALA A 481 9.41 2.00 -10.53
N GLU A 482 8.99 1.16 -9.61
CA GLU A 482 7.70 0.50 -9.58
C GLU A 482 6.58 1.37 -8.97
N ASP A 483 6.93 2.34 -8.09
CA ASP A 483 5.96 3.20 -7.43
C ASP A 483 6.53 4.62 -7.23
N PRO A 484 5.97 5.66 -7.89
CA PRO A 484 6.39 7.06 -7.70
C PRO A 484 6.34 7.54 -6.25
N ARG A 485 5.46 6.96 -5.42
CA ARG A 485 5.37 7.27 -3.99
C ARG A 485 6.55 6.71 -3.19
N LEU A 486 7.26 5.72 -3.76
CA LEU A 486 8.51 5.14 -3.27
C LEU A 486 9.71 5.68 -4.08
N SER A 487 9.67 6.97 -4.39
CA SER A 487 10.73 7.71 -5.07
C SER A 487 10.93 9.04 -4.37
N VAL A 488 12.12 9.25 -3.81
CA VAL A 488 12.47 10.54 -3.19
C VAL A 488 12.43 11.68 -4.21
N PRO A 489 13.01 11.54 -5.44
CA PRO A 489 12.90 12.56 -6.46
C PRO A 489 11.46 12.96 -6.79
N GLU A 490 10.56 11.99 -6.95
CA GLU A 490 9.15 12.25 -7.28
C GLU A 490 8.41 12.93 -6.14
N VAL A 491 8.51 12.38 -4.92
CA VAL A 491 7.79 12.91 -3.75
C VAL A 491 8.24 14.33 -3.40
N PHE A 492 9.55 14.60 -3.49
CA PHE A 492 10.09 15.93 -3.24
C PHE A 492 9.87 16.86 -4.43
N GLY A 493 9.96 16.33 -5.67
CA GLY A 493 9.67 17.07 -6.89
C GLY A 493 8.24 17.60 -6.93
N GLN A 494 7.25 16.77 -6.57
CA GLN A 494 5.85 17.19 -6.44
C GLN A 494 5.66 18.27 -5.36
N ALA A 495 6.36 18.15 -4.24
CA ALA A 495 6.31 19.18 -3.19
C ALA A 495 6.86 20.52 -3.67
N LEU A 496 7.99 20.52 -4.42
CA LEU A 496 8.56 21.70 -5.03
C LEU A 496 7.70 22.26 -6.17
N ALA A 497 7.08 21.42 -6.98
CA ALA A 497 6.20 21.83 -8.06
C ALA A 497 4.95 22.58 -7.55
N ALA A 498 4.48 22.24 -6.34
CA ALA A 498 3.37 22.90 -5.67
C ALA A 498 3.73 24.30 -5.12
N LEU A 499 5.01 24.69 -5.15
CA LEU A 499 5.49 26.01 -4.77
C LEU A 499 5.55 26.94 -5.99
N GLY A 500 5.41 28.23 -5.72
CA GLY A 500 5.65 29.25 -6.74
C GLY A 500 7.09 29.28 -7.24
N PRO A 501 7.37 30.03 -8.31
CA PRO A 501 8.70 30.08 -8.91
C PRO A 501 9.79 30.59 -7.95
N GLU A 502 9.50 31.63 -7.17
CA GLU A 502 10.48 32.24 -6.24
C GLU A 502 10.94 31.28 -5.12
N PRO A 503 10.06 30.61 -4.36
CA PRO A 503 10.49 29.62 -3.36
C PRO A 503 11.25 28.43 -3.98
N ARG A 504 10.85 28.02 -5.17
CA ARG A 504 11.53 26.95 -5.90
C ARG A 504 12.96 27.34 -6.25
N GLU A 505 13.19 28.56 -6.77
CA GLU A 505 14.51 29.10 -7.08
C GLU A 505 15.35 29.29 -5.80
N ALA A 506 14.75 29.75 -4.71
CA ALA A 506 15.41 29.86 -3.41
C ALA A 506 15.87 28.49 -2.91
N PHE A 507 15.04 27.45 -3.00
CA PHE A 507 15.43 26.10 -2.63
C PHE A 507 16.62 25.57 -3.45
N LEU A 508 16.67 25.85 -4.74
CA LEU A 508 17.81 25.47 -5.59
C LEU A 508 19.10 26.22 -5.20
N ARG A 509 18.99 27.51 -4.85
CA ARG A 509 20.14 28.27 -4.33
C ARG A 509 20.65 27.73 -3.01
N LEU A 510 19.77 27.25 -2.10
CA LEU A 510 20.18 26.56 -0.88
C LEU A 510 21.11 25.37 -1.17
N GLY A 511 20.87 24.63 -2.26
CA GLY A 511 21.73 23.53 -2.68
C GLY A 511 23.14 23.94 -3.12
N SER A 512 23.33 25.21 -3.46
CA SER A 512 24.62 25.76 -3.87
C SER A 512 25.40 26.35 -2.71
N LEU A 513 24.78 26.56 -1.56
CA LEU A 513 25.44 27.11 -0.38
C LEU A 513 26.43 26.10 0.23
N ALA A 514 27.51 26.61 0.80
CA ALA A 514 28.45 25.80 1.57
C ALA A 514 27.79 25.32 2.88
N PRO A 515 28.17 24.16 3.43
CA PRO A 515 27.75 23.74 4.74
C PRO A 515 28.07 24.80 5.81
N GLY A 516 27.06 25.23 6.57
CA GLY A 516 27.18 26.27 7.60
C GLY A 516 27.05 27.71 7.11
N ALA A 517 26.76 27.93 5.81
CA ALA A 517 26.42 29.26 5.30
C ALA A 517 25.10 29.78 5.88
N ASP A 518 24.95 31.10 5.90
CA ASP A 518 23.66 31.70 6.27
C ASP A 518 22.61 31.40 5.20
N LEU A 519 21.54 30.71 5.57
CA LEU A 519 20.49 30.33 4.63
C LEU A 519 19.68 31.54 4.13
N THR A 520 19.76 32.69 4.80
CA THR A 520 19.15 33.96 4.35
C THR A 520 19.76 34.46 3.03
N ASP A 521 20.95 34.03 2.67
CA ASP A 521 21.58 34.35 1.39
C ASP A 521 20.84 33.72 0.18
N ALA A 522 19.99 32.72 0.42
CA ALA A 522 19.25 32.05 -0.67
C ALA A 522 18.00 32.81 -1.12
N GLY A 523 17.46 33.73 -0.31
CA GLY A 523 16.26 34.47 -0.67
C GLY A 523 15.71 35.38 0.43
N ALA A 524 14.73 36.19 0.11
CA ALA A 524 14.04 37.02 1.08
C ALA A 524 13.39 36.18 2.18
N SER A 525 13.30 36.69 3.41
CA SER A 525 12.68 35.97 4.54
C SER A 525 11.26 35.49 4.23
N THR A 526 10.44 36.26 3.53
CA THR A 526 9.08 35.85 3.12
C THR A 526 9.07 34.62 2.19
N VAL A 527 10.10 34.46 1.37
CA VAL A 527 10.27 33.31 0.46
C VAL A 527 10.76 32.08 1.25
N LEU A 528 11.66 32.28 2.20
CA LEU A 528 12.17 31.22 3.06
C LEU A 528 11.06 30.71 4.01
N GLU A 529 10.20 31.61 4.54
CA GLU A 529 9.00 31.21 5.30
C GLU A 529 8.08 30.30 4.51
N GLN A 530 7.90 30.53 3.20
CA GLN A 530 7.11 29.64 2.35
C GLN A 530 7.75 28.25 2.22
N LEU A 531 9.09 28.15 2.25
CA LEU A 531 9.80 26.86 2.30
C LEU A 531 9.64 26.17 3.64
N VAL A 532 9.63 26.94 4.76
CA VAL A 532 9.33 26.41 6.10
C VAL A 532 7.89 25.88 6.16
N GLU A 533 6.92 26.66 5.66
CA GLU A 533 5.53 26.23 5.58
C GLU A 533 5.34 24.96 4.73
N ALA A 534 6.15 24.78 3.69
CA ALA A 534 6.13 23.59 2.82
C ALA A 534 6.89 22.39 3.38
N GLY A 535 7.53 22.54 4.55
CA GLY A 535 8.36 21.50 5.16
C GLY A 535 9.67 21.22 4.41
N MET A 536 10.12 22.15 3.56
CA MET A 536 11.39 22.07 2.82
C MET A 536 12.54 22.78 3.55
N LEU A 537 12.22 23.61 4.53
CA LEU A 537 13.10 24.19 5.53
C LEU A 537 12.51 23.98 6.93
N GLU A 538 13.35 24.08 7.93
CA GLU A 538 12.99 23.98 9.35
C GLU A 538 13.32 25.28 10.08
N ASP A 539 12.62 25.52 11.20
CA ASP A 539 12.98 26.58 12.11
C ASP A 539 14.35 26.25 12.74
N GLY A 540 15.24 27.20 12.67
CA GLY A 540 16.60 27.07 13.21
C GLY A 540 16.70 27.40 14.70
N PRO A 541 17.88 27.20 15.30
CA PRO A 541 18.15 27.60 16.69
C PRO A 541 18.26 29.13 16.82
N PRO A 542 18.21 29.68 18.05
CA PRO A 542 18.41 31.11 18.27
C PRO A 542 19.66 31.66 17.57
N GLY A 543 19.49 32.69 16.75
CA GLY A 543 20.56 33.30 15.95
C GLY A 543 20.69 32.77 14.52
N HIS A 544 20.04 31.65 14.20
CA HIS A 544 19.93 31.09 12.85
C HIS A 544 18.48 30.76 12.59
N PRO A 545 17.71 31.65 11.94
CA PRO A 545 16.25 31.51 11.84
C PRO A 545 15.82 30.26 11.06
N TYR A 546 16.68 29.72 10.22
CA TYR A 546 16.36 28.58 9.37
C TYR A 546 17.40 27.46 9.50
N ARG A 547 16.94 26.22 9.36
CA ARG A 547 17.79 25.02 9.27
C ARG A 547 17.38 24.20 8.04
N LEU A 548 18.35 23.78 7.27
CA LEU A 548 18.14 22.85 6.17
C LEU A 548 18.67 21.47 6.56
N HIS A 549 17.80 20.46 6.55
CA HIS A 549 18.22 19.10 6.81
C HIS A 549 19.21 18.61 5.75
N ALA A 550 20.28 17.90 6.15
CA ALA A 550 21.36 17.47 5.26
C ALA A 550 20.87 16.69 4.03
N PHE A 551 19.84 15.87 4.19
CA PHE A 551 19.23 15.10 3.11
C PHE A 551 18.49 16.01 2.10
N LEU A 552 17.75 17.02 2.57
CA LEU A 552 17.09 18.02 1.70
C LEU A 552 18.12 18.91 1.00
N HIS A 553 19.24 19.24 1.67
CA HIS A 553 20.37 19.93 1.05
C HIS A 553 21.00 19.10 -0.09
N GLY A 554 21.21 17.79 0.14
CA GLY A 554 21.67 16.86 -0.90
C GLY A 554 20.72 16.84 -2.10
N TYR A 555 19.41 16.84 -1.86
CA TYR A 555 18.39 16.88 -2.90
C TYR A 555 18.40 18.21 -3.68
N ALA A 556 18.50 19.34 -3.00
CA ALA A 556 18.63 20.65 -3.66
C ALA A 556 19.86 20.73 -4.57
N ARG A 557 21.00 20.19 -4.11
CA ARG A 557 22.25 20.10 -4.91
C ARG A 557 22.09 19.18 -6.13
N HIS A 558 21.40 18.06 -5.97
CA HIS A 558 21.16 17.12 -7.07
C HIS A 558 20.37 17.81 -8.18
N ILE A 559 19.24 18.45 -7.88
CA ILE A 559 18.42 19.14 -8.88
C ILE A 559 19.16 20.33 -9.50
N ALA A 560 19.94 21.08 -8.72
CA ALA A 560 20.73 22.20 -9.24
C ALA A 560 21.76 21.73 -10.28
N ARG A 561 22.39 20.56 -10.06
CA ARG A 561 23.31 19.93 -11.02
C ARG A 561 22.59 19.45 -12.29
N GLU A 562 21.44 18.79 -12.16
CA GLU A 562 20.65 18.33 -13.31
C GLU A 562 20.25 19.50 -14.21
N ARG A 563 19.82 20.63 -13.63
CA ARG A 563 19.52 21.84 -14.40
C ARG A 563 20.74 22.44 -15.11
N ALA A 564 21.90 22.41 -14.46
CA ALA A 564 23.11 22.94 -15.06
C ALA A 564 23.63 22.08 -16.25
N THR A 565 23.28 20.80 -16.27
CA THR A 565 23.63 19.83 -17.33
C THR A 565 22.58 19.70 -18.43
N ALA A 566 21.37 20.21 -18.21
CA ALA A 566 20.31 20.20 -19.21
C ALA A 566 20.65 21.17 -20.36
N PRO A 567 20.52 20.77 -21.65
CA PRO A 567 20.71 21.68 -22.77
C PRO A 567 19.69 22.83 -22.69
N PRO A 568 20.07 24.06 -23.10
CA PRO A 568 19.13 25.17 -23.12
C PRO A 568 17.92 24.83 -23.98
N PRO A 569 16.69 25.26 -23.59
CA PRO A 569 15.49 25.03 -24.39
C PRO A 569 15.72 25.58 -25.80
N ALA A 570 15.47 24.76 -26.80
CA ALA A 570 15.47 25.20 -28.19
C ALA A 570 14.39 26.27 -28.36
N HIS A 571 14.81 27.47 -28.74
CA HIS A 571 13.94 28.61 -29.02
C HIS A 571 13.09 28.37 -30.26
#